data_68108ac88f960a18ff6093a8d9459e73
#
_entry.id   68108ac88f960a18ff6093a8d9459e73
#
_cell.length_a   1.000
_cell.length_b   1.000
_cell.length_c   1.000
_cell.angle_alpha   90.00
_cell.angle_beta   90.00
_cell.angle_gamma   90.00
#
_symmetry.space_group_name_H-M   'P 1'
#
loop_
_entity.id
_entity.type
_entity.pdbx_description
1 polymer ?
#
loop_
_entity_poly.entity_id
_entity_poly.type
_entity_poly.pdbx_seq_one_letter_code
_entity_poly.pdbx_strand_id
1 'polypeptide(L)'
;MAIKRFLNKEISLGLGIAAGSVTEMITKLTEEGLVSHEPYDGIALTPEGIKHAAELVRKHRLWETFLVDDLHYSMTDVHPEAEILEHNTSDRLATALDAFLNHPKYCPHGGVIPAANGKFDSVSHRLLADAEDGETVVIERFLDNHELLTYLNEVGLQLHAKVKVIKHEPFEGPILVECLDNDQQLSISYKASHNIFVNQEPLQD
;
A
#
# COMPACT_ATOMS: atom_id res chain seq x y z
N MET A 1 9.76 -12.36 -14.07
CA MET A 1 9.93 -11.14 -13.27
C MET A 1 11.02 -11.42 -12.24
N ALA A 2 12.07 -10.62 -12.16
CA ALA A 2 13.14 -10.84 -11.17
C ALA A 2 12.58 -10.53 -9.77
N ILE A 3 12.76 -11.48 -8.83
CA ILE A 3 12.34 -11.27 -7.43
C ILE A 3 13.25 -10.21 -6.84
N LYS A 4 12.67 -9.14 -6.29
CA LYS A 4 13.42 -8.07 -5.62
C LYS A 4 14.08 -8.64 -4.36
N ARG A 5 15.35 -8.32 -4.16
CA ARG A 5 16.14 -8.71 -3.00
C ARG A 5 16.44 -7.50 -2.15
N PHE A 6 16.51 -7.71 -0.85
CA PHE A 6 16.75 -6.65 0.13
C PHE A 6 17.92 -7.02 1.04
N LEU A 7 18.69 -6.01 1.44
CA LEU A 7 19.69 -6.18 2.48
C LEU A 7 19.08 -6.02 3.88
N ASN A 8 19.66 -6.67 4.89
CA ASN A 8 19.23 -6.52 6.29
C ASN A 8 19.09 -5.05 6.71
N LYS A 9 20.00 -4.19 6.24
CA LYS A 9 19.96 -2.75 6.54
C LYS A 9 18.73 -2.07 5.94
N GLU A 10 18.36 -2.43 4.73
CA GLU A 10 17.19 -1.85 4.05
C GLU A 10 15.90 -2.27 4.77
N ILE A 11 15.80 -3.54 5.18
CA ILE A 11 14.66 -4.05 5.96
C ILE A 11 14.59 -3.35 7.33
N SER A 12 15.73 -3.22 8.02
CA SER A 12 15.83 -2.53 9.30
C SER A 12 15.36 -1.07 9.22
N LEU A 13 15.80 -0.36 8.18
CA LEU A 13 15.39 1.02 7.95
C LEU A 13 13.92 1.14 7.55
N GLY A 14 13.45 0.24 6.68
CA GLY A 14 12.05 0.26 6.20
C GLY A 14 11.03 -0.07 7.29
N LEU A 15 11.39 -0.96 8.23
CA LEU A 15 10.51 -1.36 9.34
C LEU A 15 10.76 -0.55 10.63
N GLY A 16 11.80 0.28 10.69
CA GLY A 16 12.14 1.04 11.91
C GLY A 16 12.58 0.17 13.10
N ILE A 17 13.08 -1.06 12.86
CA ILE A 17 13.50 -2.02 13.90
C ILE A 17 15.01 -2.26 13.88
N ALA A 18 15.56 -2.74 15.01
CA ALA A 18 16.99 -2.99 15.13
C ALA A 18 17.48 -4.10 14.17
N ALA A 19 18.66 -3.94 13.59
CA ALA A 19 19.24 -4.91 12.66
C ALA A 19 19.39 -6.33 13.26
N GLY A 20 19.61 -6.43 14.57
CA GLY A 20 19.65 -7.72 15.30
C GLY A 20 18.30 -8.43 15.24
N SER A 21 17.21 -7.72 15.47
CA SER A 21 15.84 -8.26 15.39
C SER A 21 15.48 -8.70 13.97
N VAL A 22 15.95 -7.95 12.94
CA VAL A 22 15.80 -8.36 11.54
C VAL A 22 16.52 -9.68 11.29
N THR A 23 17.76 -9.83 11.76
CA THR A 23 18.56 -11.06 11.56
C THR A 23 17.85 -12.27 12.19
N GLU A 24 17.36 -12.13 13.41
CA GLU A 24 16.63 -13.19 14.11
C GLU A 24 15.35 -13.58 13.34
N MET A 25 14.56 -12.60 12.92
CA MET A 25 13.35 -12.83 12.13
C MET A 25 13.63 -13.51 10.80
N ILE A 26 14.65 -13.05 10.05
CA ILE A 26 15.06 -13.66 8.78
C ILE A 26 15.52 -15.09 8.96
N THR A 27 16.25 -15.40 10.04
CA THR A 27 16.66 -16.78 10.36
C THR A 27 15.41 -17.66 10.53
N LYS A 28 14.45 -17.23 11.32
CA LYS A 28 13.21 -17.97 11.56
C LYS A 28 12.40 -18.17 10.26
N LEU A 29 12.19 -17.12 9.48
CA LEU A 29 11.46 -17.19 8.21
C LEU A 29 12.19 -18.06 7.16
N THR A 30 13.52 -18.13 7.23
CA THR A 30 14.33 -19.03 6.39
C THR A 30 14.14 -20.49 6.80
N GLU A 31 14.11 -20.80 8.10
CA GLU A 31 13.81 -22.13 8.64
C GLU A 31 12.40 -22.58 8.29
N GLU A 32 11.44 -21.65 8.23
CA GLU A 32 10.06 -21.90 7.80
C GLU A 32 9.93 -22.00 6.26
N GLY A 33 11.00 -21.75 5.50
CA GLY A 33 10.99 -21.82 4.03
C GLY A 33 10.29 -20.65 3.34
N LEU A 34 9.97 -19.58 4.06
CA LEU A 34 9.25 -18.40 3.53
C LEU A 34 10.17 -17.37 2.88
N VAL A 35 11.43 -17.32 3.29
CA VAL A 35 12.45 -16.46 2.66
C VAL A 35 13.68 -17.25 2.29
N SER A 36 14.39 -16.80 1.26
CA SER A 36 15.74 -17.23 0.91
C SER A 36 16.72 -16.13 1.30
N HIS A 37 17.80 -16.51 1.96
CA HIS A 37 18.88 -15.61 2.32
C HIS A 37 20.19 -16.14 1.71
N GLU A 38 20.70 -15.44 0.71
CA GLU A 38 21.97 -15.76 0.07
C GLU A 38 23.05 -14.78 0.53
N PRO A 39 24.23 -15.26 0.99
CA PRO A 39 25.32 -14.39 1.35
C PRO A 39 25.69 -13.45 0.19
N TYR A 40 25.76 -12.15 0.47
CA TYR A 40 26.06 -11.07 -0.48
C TYR A 40 24.99 -10.77 -1.55
N ASP A 41 23.96 -11.60 -1.71
CA ASP A 41 22.90 -11.43 -2.71
C ASP A 41 21.57 -10.95 -2.09
N GLY A 42 21.48 -11.00 -0.77
CA GLY A 42 20.36 -10.46 0.00
C GLY A 42 19.24 -11.47 0.30
N ILE A 43 18.11 -10.92 0.72
CA ILE A 43 16.94 -11.64 1.21
C ILE A 43 15.81 -11.47 0.20
N ALA A 44 15.13 -12.56 -0.14
CA ALA A 44 13.96 -12.56 -1.01
C ALA A 44 12.89 -13.54 -0.49
N LEU A 45 11.63 -13.26 -0.78
CA LEU A 45 10.55 -14.22 -0.54
C LEU A 45 10.71 -15.44 -1.46
N THR A 46 10.47 -16.62 -0.93
CA THR A 46 10.29 -17.83 -1.72
C THR A 46 8.89 -17.82 -2.37
N PRO A 47 8.59 -18.72 -3.34
CA PRO A 47 7.23 -18.87 -3.86
C PRO A 47 6.19 -19.13 -2.76
N GLU A 48 6.55 -19.92 -1.73
CA GLU A 48 5.68 -20.16 -0.58
C GLU A 48 5.53 -18.90 0.29
N GLY A 49 6.64 -18.16 0.50
CA GLY A 49 6.59 -16.88 1.20
C GLY A 49 5.73 -15.84 0.49
N ILE A 50 5.78 -15.78 -0.84
CA ILE A 50 4.90 -14.88 -1.63
C ILE A 50 3.44 -15.26 -1.44
N LYS A 51 3.12 -16.55 -1.47
CA LYS A 51 1.75 -17.04 -1.25
C LYS A 51 1.26 -16.71 0.15
N HIS A 52 2.07 -16.98 1.17
CA HIS A 52 1.76 -16.69 2.57
C HIS A 52 1.54 -15.19 2.80
N ALA A 53 2.42 -14.34 2.25
CA ALA A 53 2.26 -12.89 2.32
C ALA A 53 0.97 -12.42 1.61
N ALA A 54 0.64 -12.98 0.45
CA ALA A 54 -0.59 -12.66 -0.26
C ALA A 54 -1.86 -13.03 0.54
N GLU A 55 -1.84 -14.19 1.22
CA GLU A 55 -2.94 -14.64 2.09
C GLU A 55 -3.13 -13.69 3.28
N LEU A 56 -2.03 -13.25 3.90
CA LEU A 56 -2.06 -12.31 5.02
C LEU A 56 -2.60 -10.95 4.57
N VAL A 57 -2.04 -10.39 3.49
CA VAL A 57 -2.50 -9.13 2.91
C VAL A 57 -3.98 -9.18 2.50
N ARG A 58 -4.44 -10.34 1.98
CA ARG A 58 -5.85 -10.52 1.68
C ARG A 58 -6.72 -10.41 2.93
N LYS A 59 -6.37 -11.13 4.01
CA LYS A 59 -7.11 -11.11 5.28
C LYS A 59 -7.15 -9.69 5.85
N HIS A 60 -6.01 -9.02 5.87
CA HIS A 60 -5.89 -7.64 6.31
C HIS A 60 -6.87 -6.72 5.58
N ARG A 61 -6.79 -6.67 4.24
CA ARG A 61 -7.59 -5.78 3.40
C ARG A 61 -9.08 -6.09 3.42
N LEU A 62 -9.47 -7.35 3.60
CA LEU A 62 -10.87 -7.71 3.82
C LEU A 62 -11.39 -7.17 5.14
N TRP A 63 -10.57 -7.23 6.21
CA TRP A 63 -10.94 -6.64 7.51
C TRP A 63 -10.99 -5.12 7.45
N GLU A 64 -10.02 -4.46 6.81
CA GLU A 64 -10.12 -3.01 6.59
C GLU A 64 -11.43 -2.62 5.90
N THR A 65 -11.79 -3.34 4.83
CA THR A 65 -13.02 -3.08 4.09
C THR A 65 -14.25 -3.24 4.99
N PHE A 66 -14.34 -4.33 5.73
CA PHE A 66 -15.46 -4.57 6.64
C PHE A 66 -15.54 -3.52 7.76
N LEU A 67 -14.41 -3.20 8.37
CA LEU A 67 -14.38 -2.24 9.47
C LEU A 67 -14.76 -0.84 9.03
N VAL A 68 -14.33 -0.41 7.84
CA VAL A 68 -14.66 0.92 7.31
C VAL A 68 -16.10 0.96 6.79
N ASP A 69 -16.47 0.03 5.91
CA ASP A 69 -17.75 0.11 5.18
C ASP A 69 -18.95 -0.26 6.05
N ASP A 70 -18.81 -1.29 6.92
CA ASP A 70 -19.92 -1.80 7.73
C ASP A 70 -19.91 -1.29 9.17
N LEU A 71 -18.72 -1.12 9.78
CA LEU A 71 -18.59 -0.67 11.18
C LEU A 71 -18.19 0.81 11.32
N HIS A 72 -17.97 1.52 10.20
CA HIS A 72 -17.69 2.96 10.15
C HIS A 72 -16.45 3.40 10.92
N TYR A 73 -15.42 2.55 10.96
CA TYR A 73 -14.11 2.95 11.42
C TYR A 73 -13.53 4.02 10.51
N SER A 74 -12.74 4.93 11.07
CA SER A 74 -12.01 5.88 10.24
C SER A 74 -10.91 5.18 9.46
N MET A 75 -10.57 5.69 8.28
CA MET A 75 -9.46 5.17 7.47
C MET A 75 -8.10 5.28 8.18
N THR A 76 -7.98 6.17 9.17
CA THR A 76 -6.76 6.35 9.96
C THR A 76 -6.62 5.36 11.11
N ASP A 77 -7.74 4.85 11.64
CA ASP A 77 -7.76 4.03 12.85
C ASP A 77 -8.01 2.53 12.57
N VAL A 78 -8.36 2.19 11.33
CA VAL A 78 -8.74 0.82 10.94
C VAL A 78 -7.57 -0.17 10.96
N HIS A 79 -6.36 0.30 10.62
CA HIS A 79 -5.19 -0.54 10.42
C HIS A 79 -4.81 -1.39 11.68
N PRO A 80 -4.70 -0.83 12.90
CA PRO A 80 -4.36 -1.62 14.08
C PRO A 80 -5.36 -2.74 14.38
N GLU A 81 -6.65 -2.51 14.14
CA GLU A 81 -7.69 -3.52 14.33
C GLU A 81 -7.62 -4.61 13.26
N ALA A 82 -7.41 -4.23 12.00
CA ALA A 82 -7.23 -5.18 10.90
C ALA A 82 -6.02 -6.09 11.12
N GLU A 83 -4.89 -5.54 11.62
CA GLU A 83 -3.67 -6.28 11.95
C GLU A 83 -3.92 -7.34 13.04
N ILE A 84 -4.67 -7.01 14.09
CA ILE A 84 -5.04 -7.98 15.13
C ILE A 84 -5.91 -9.11 14.56
N LEU A 85 -6.86 -8.78 13.71
CA LEU A 85 -7.83 -9.71 13.16
C LEU A 85 -7.21 -10.65 12.10
N GLU A 86 -6.32 -10.16 11.25
CA GLU A 86 -5.73 -10.94 10.14
C GLU A 86 -5.04 -12.21 10.63
N HIS A 87 -4.25 -12.10 11.71
CA HIS A 87 -3.50 -13.21 12.28
C HIS A 87 -4.37 -14.30 12.91
N ASN A 88 -5.60 -13.96 13.32
CA ASN A 88 -6.54 -14.90 13.95
C ASN A 88 -7.64 -15.37 12.97
N THR A 89 -7.57 -14.95 11.71
CA THR A 89 -8.59 -15.27 10.69
C THR A 89 -8.25 -16.55 9.95
N SER A 90 -9.13 -17.55 10.11
CA SER A 90 -9.04 -18.79 9.31
C SER A 90 -9.39 -18.52 7.84
N ASP A 91 -8.91 -19.37 6.92
CA ASP A 91 -9.23 -19.24 5.48
C ASP A 91 -10.73 -19.38 5.21
N ARG A 92 -11.44 -20.18 6.01
CA ARG A 92 -12.90 -20.29 5.94
C ARG A 92 -13.56 -18.96 6.29
N LEU A 93 -13.09 -18.29 7.36
CA LEU A 93 -13.63 -16.99 7.76
C LEU A 93 -13.29 -15.91 6.73
N ALA A 94 -12.07 -15.88 6.21
CA ALA A 94 -11.68 -14.96 5.15
C ALA A 94 -12.54 -15.14 3.88
N THR A 95 -12.84 -16.38 3.50
CA THR A 95 -13.73 -16.68 2.37
C THR A 95 -15.17 -16.20 2.62
N ALA A 96 -15.66 -16.40 3.84
CA ALA A 96 -17.02 -15.94 4.20
C ALA A 96 -17.10 -14.39 4.25
N LEU A 97 -16.05 -13.73 4.76
CA LEU A 97 -15.95 -12.28 4.80
C LEU A 97 -15.90 -11.68 3.39
N ASP A 98 -15.09 -12.27 2.50
CA ASP A 98 -15.02 -11.87 1.09
C ASP A 98 -16.38 -11.97 0.39
N ALA A 99 -17.10 -13.06 0.62
CA ALA A 99 -18.46 -13.24 0.07
C ALA A 99 -19.46 -12.25 0.68
N PHE A 100 -19.37 -11.98 1.98
CA PHE A 100 -20.21 -10.99 2.67
C PHE A 100 -20.03 -9.59 2.08
N LEU A 101 -18.78 -9.20 1.81
CA LEU A 101 -18.39 -7.92 1.21
C LEU A 101 -18.62 -7.87 -0.33
N ASN A 102 -19.26 -8.89 -0.91
CA ASN A 102 -19.53 -8.97 -2.35
C ASN A 102 -18.26 -8.95 -3.22
N HIS A 103 -17.20 -9.63 -2.76
CA HIS A 103 -15.93 -9.81 -3.47
C HIS A 103 -15.25 -8.49 -3.87
N PRO A 104 -14.89 -7.66 -2.90
CA PRO A 104 -14.25 -6.38 -3.18
C PRO A 104 -12.89 -6.58 -3.85
N LYS A 105 -12.57 -5.74 -4.83
CA LYS A 105 -11.28 -5.78 -5.53
C LYS A 105 -10.22 -4.93 -4.83
N TYR A 106 -10.65 -3.89 -4.14
CA TYR A 106 -9.78 -2.91 -3.48
C TYR A 106 -10.24 -2.69 -2.04
N CYS A 107 -9.29 -2.46 -1.15
CA CYS A 107 -9.58 -2.00 0.20
C CYS A 107 -9.84 -0.47 0.22
N PRO A 108 -10.28 0.12 1.33
CA PRO A 108 -10.57 1.55 1.42
C PRO A 108 -9.41 2.47 1.07
N HIS A 109 -8.17 2.00 1.19
CA HIS A 109 -6.95 2.73 0.81
C HIS A 109 -6.56 2.57 -0.67
N GLY A 110 -7.37 1.88 -1.49
CA GLY A 110 -7.11 1.57 -2.90
C GLY A 110 -6.16 0.38 -3.11
N GLY A 111 -5.77 -0.32 -2.06
CA GLY A 111 -4.92 -1.50 -2.15
C GLY A 111 -5.68 -2.69 -2.75
N VAL A 112 -5.11 -3.35 -3.79
CA VAL A 112 -5.71 -4.54 -4.40
C VAL A 112 -5.82 -5.68 -3.40
N ILE A 113 -7.00 -6.23 -3.22
CA ILE A 113 -7.24 -7.43 -2.40
C ILE A 113 -6.81 -8.65 -3.22
N PRO A 114 -5.78 -9.42 -2.80
CA PRO A 114 -5.36 -10.60 -3.52
C PRO A 114 -6.49 -11.61 -3.65
N ALA A 115 -6.57 -12.30 -4.79
CA ALA A 115 -7.50 -13.40 -4.95
C ALA A 115 -7.16 -14.55 -4.00
N ALA A 116 -8.11 -15.46 -3.73
CA ALA A 116 -7.92 -16.61 -2.84
C ALA A 116 -6.76 -17.55 -3.25
N ASN A 117 -6.33 -17.50 -4.51
CA ASN A 117 -5.16 -18.24 -5.00
C ASN A 117 -3.84 -17.47 -4.88
N GLY A 118 -3.82 -16.34 -4.17
CA GLY A 118 -2.63 -15.50 -3.97
C GLY A 118 -2.26 -14.60 -5.16
N LYS A 119 -3.07 -14.57 -6.23
CA LYS A 119 -2.80 -13.67 -7.36
C LYS A 119 -3.22 -12.25 -7.03
N PHE A 120 -2.37 -11.31 -7.44
CA PHE A 120 -2.68 -9.88 -7.45
C PHE A 120 -3.07 -9.45 -8.87
N ASP A 121 -4.09 -8.64 -8.97
CA ASP A 121 -4.31 -7.87 -10.20
C ASP A 121 -3.17 -6.85 -10.38
N SER A 122 -2.87 -6.50 -11.62
CA SER A 122 -1.84 -5.49 -11.90
C SER A 122 -2.34 -4.12 -11.42
N VAL A 123 -1.47 -3.40 -10.72
CA VAL A 123 -1.71 -2.04 -10.27
C VAL A 123 -0.64 -1.11 -10.82
N SER A 124 -0.97 0.16 -10.93
CA SER A 124 0.04 1.17 -11.21
C SER A 124 1.09 1.20 -10.10
N HIS A 125 2.34 1.30 -10.52
CA HIS A 125 3.48 1.55 -9.62
C HIS A 125 4.01 2.97 -9.79
N ARG A 126 3.34 3.79 -10.61
CA ARG A 126 3.73 5.17 -10.85
C ARG A 126 3.38 6.02 -9.64
N LEU A 127 4.34 6.78 -9.17
CA LEU A 127 4.16 7.67 -8.04
C LEU A 127 3.65 9.04 -8.50
N LEU A 128 2.97 9.77 -7.61
CA LEU A 128 2.64 11.18 -7.85
C LEU A 128 3.91 12.01 -8.09
N ALA A 129 5.01 11.65 -7.44
CA ALA A 129 6.32 12.26 -7.64
C ALA A 129 6.89 12.10 -9.07
N ASP A 130 6.43 11.09 -9.82
CA ASP A 130 6.86 10.81 -11.19
C ASP A 130 5.98 11.50 -12.24
N ALA A 131 4.91 12.18 -11.84
CA ALA A 131 4.03 12.89 -12.75
C ALA A 131 4.68 14.20 -13.20
N GLU A 132 4.45 14.62 -14.46
CA GLU A 132 5.05 15.83 -15.03
C GLU A 132 4.24 17.09 -14.69
N ASP A 133 4.91 18.26 -14.68
CA ASP A 133 4.22 19.55 -14.54
C ASP A 133 3.20 19.73 -15.67
N GLY A 134 1.97 20.06 -15.30
CA GLY A 134 0.84 20.21 -16.23
C GLY A 134 0.07 18.91 -16.50
N GLU A 135 0.57 17.76 -16.05
CA GLU A 135 -0.09 16.49 -16.25
C GLU A 135 -1.31 16.33 -15.33
N THR A 136 -2.36 15.67 -15.86
CA THR A 136 -3.53 15.28 -15.07
C THR A 136 -3.46 13.78 -14.77
N VAL A 137 -3.59 13.44 -13.50
CA VAL A 137 -3.55 12.06 -12.99
C VAL A 137 -4.72 11.79 -12.05
N VAL A 138 -5.05 10.52 -11.88
CA VAL A 138 -6.04 10.05 -10.89
C VAL A 138 -5.30 9.41 -9.72
N ILE A 139 -5.66 9.77 -8.50
CA ILE A 139 -5.14 9.15 -7.30
C ILE A 139 -5.72 7.74 -7.18
N GLU A 140 -4.90 6.72 -7.33
CA GLU A 140 -5.34 5.33 -7.37
C GLU A 140 -5.22 4.63 -6.01
N ARG A 141 -4.14 4.93 -5.29
CA ARG A 141 -3.84 4.22 -4.04
C ARG A 141 -2.88 5.03 -3.16
N PHE A 142 -3.07 4.94 -1.87
CA PHE A 142 -2.11 5.39 -0.87
C PHE A 142 -1.29 4.20 -0.33
N LEU A 143 -0.04 4.46 0.07
CA LEU A 143 0.67 3.49 0.89
C LEU A 143 -0.07 3.41 2.24
N ASP A 144 -0.29 2.18 2.70
CA ASP A 144 -0.92 1.93 3.99
C ASP A 144 0.07 2.25 5.12
N ASN A 145 0.01 3.49 5.58
CA ASN A 145 0.84 4.04 6.65
C ASN A 145 0.05 5.11 7.39
N HIS A 146 -0.12 4.93 8.70
CA HIS A 146 -0.94 5.81 9.54
C HIS A 146 -0.56 7.30 9.45
N GLU A 147 0.74 7.62 9.49
CA GLU A 147 1.20 9.03 9.40
C GLU A 147 0.84 9.65 8.06
N LEU A 148 0.99 8.87 6.96
CA LEU A 148 0.63 9.32 5.62
C LEU A 148 -0.88 9.55 5.51
N LEU A 149 -1.69 8.60 5.94
CA LEU A 149 -3.16 8.68 5.85
C LEU A 149 -3.71 9.85 6.67
N THR A 150 -3.17 10.06 7.88
CA THR A 150 -3.50 11.23 8.71
C THR A 150 -3.15 12.54 7.98
N TYR A 151 -1.93 12.63 7.45
CA TYR A 151 -1.50 13.80 6.68
C TYR A 151 -2.39 14.05 5.46
N LEU A 152 -2.73 13.01 4.68
CA LEU A 152 -3.56 13.15 3.47
C LEU A 152 -4.99 13.60 3.82
N ASN A 153 -5.54 13.10 4.94
CA ASN A 153 -6.82 13.54 5.44
C ASN A 153 -6.80 15.01 5.86
N GLU A 154 -5.74 15.48 6.54
CA GLU A 154 -5.57 16.89 6.93
C GLU A 154 -5.42 17.82 5.71
N VAL A 155 -4.67 17.38 4.69
CA VAL A 155 -4.48 18.13 3.44
C VAL A 155 -5.75 18.12 2.58
N GLY A 156 -6.63 17.12 2.75
CA GLY A 156 -7.87 16.98 2.00
C GLY A 156 -7.72 16.24 0.66
N LEU A 157 -6.62 15.51 0.44
CA LEU A 157 -6.45 14.69 -0.75
C LEU A 157 -7.20 13.36 -0.59
N GLN A 158 -8.14 13.11 -1.49
CA GLN A 158 -8.98 11.92 -1.46
C GLN A 158 -8.55 10.88 -2.50
N LEU A 159 -8.88 9.62 -2.23
CA LEU A 159 -8.75 8.54 -3.20
C LEU A 159 -9.68 8.81 -4.40
N HIS A 160 -9.22 8.44 -5.59
CA HIS A 160 -9.89 8.66 -6.87
C HIS A 160 -10.05 10.13 -7.29
N ALA A 161 -9.51 11.09 -6.52
CA ALA A 161 -9.49 12.48 -6.93
C ALA A 161 -8.68 12.64 -8.24
N LYS A 162 -9.22 13.44 -9.16
CA LYS A 162 -8.48 13.90 -10.34
C LYS A 162 -7.68 15.13 -9.97
N VAL A 163 -6.38 15.06 -10.14
CA VAL A 163 -5.49 16.17 -9.83
C VAL A 163 -4.64 16.55 -11.03
N LYS A 164 -4.46 17.84 -11.23
CA LYS A 164 -3.48 18.38 -12.17
C LYS A 164 -2.24 18.79 -11.40
N VAL A 165 -1.09 18.26 -11.80
CA VAL A 165 0.20 18.70 -11.26
C VAL A 165 0.49 20.11 -11.79
N ILE A 166 0.58 21.07 -10.88
CA ILE A 166 0.89 22.45 -11.25
C ILE A 166 2.40 22.63 -11.35
N LYS A 167 3.13 22.17 -10.31
CA LYS A 167 4.56 22.42 -10.18
C LYS A 167 5.23 21.53 -9.15
N HIS A 168 6.46 21.10 -9.45
CA HIS A 168 7.40 20.53 -8.48
C HIS A 168 8.28 21.65 -7.92
N GLU A 169 8.28 21.81 -6.61
CA GLU A 169 9.19 22.76 -5.96
C GLU A 169 10.61 22.15 -5.84
N PRO A 170 11.67 22.95 -6.03
CA PRO A 170 13.03 22.46 -5.98
C PRO A 170 13.44 22.02 -4.55
N PHE A 171 14.61 21.36 -4.43
CA PHE A 171 15.20 20.91 -3.17
C PHE A 171 14.30 19.96 -2.37
N GLU A 172 13.76 18.93 -3.03
CA GLU A 172 12.80 18.02 -2.39
C GLU A 172 11.61 18.78 -1.76
N GLY A 173 11.23 19.88 -2.40
CA GLY A 173 10.08 20.67 -2.02
C GLY A 173 8.76 19.94 -2.32
N PRO A 174 7.63 20.49 -1.87
CA PRO A 174 6.32 19.90 -2.14
C PRO A 174 5.95 19.95 -3.62
N ILE A 175 5.01 19.10 -4.00
CA ILE A 175 4.32 19.15 -5.29
C ILE A 175 3.02 19.93 -5.09
N LEU A 176 2.83 20.98 -5.87
CA LEU A 176 1.57 21.70 -5.92
C LEU A 176 0.65 21.03 -6.94
N VAL A 177 -0.53 20.62 -6.48
CA VAL A 177 -1.56 20.01 -7.33
C VAL A 177 -2.87 20.78 -7.21
N GLU A 178 -3.69 20.74 -8.24
CA GLU A 178 -5.05 21.27 -8.28
C GLU A 178 -6.03 20.10 -8.38
N CYS A 179 -6.93 19.97 -7.41
CA CYS A 179 -8.02 19.01 -7.46
C CYS A 179 -9.10 19.52 -8.43
N LEU A 180 -9.32 18.78 -9.52
CA LEU A 180 -10.26 19.21 -10.57
C LEU A 180 -11.73 19.09 -10.17
N ASP A 181 -12.04 18.39 -9.09
CA ASP A 181 -13.40 18.21 -8.60
C ASP A 181 -13.94 19.43 -7.82
N ASN A 182 -13.03 20.25 -7.28
CA ASN A 182 -13.39 21.39 -6.41
C ASN A 182 -12.49 22.63 -6.58
N ASP A 183 -11.59 22.61 -7.58
CA ASP A 183 -10.63 23.69 -7.89
C ASP A 183 -9.69 24.03 -6.69
N GLN A 184 -9.56 23.12 -5.72
CA GLN A 184 -8.71 23.34 -4.55
C GLN A 184 -7.24 23.03 -4.88
N GLN A 185 -6.35 23.95 -4.54
CA GLN A 185 -4.92 23.73 -4.63
C GLN A 185 -4.39 23.12 -3.33
N LEU A 186 -3.64 22.01 -3.48
CA LEU A 186 -3.04 21.28 -2.38
C LEU A 186 -1.51 21.27 -2.55
N SER A 187 -0.82 21.38 -1.42
CA SER A 187 0.64 21.26 -1.37
C SER A 187 1.01 19.92 -0.75
N ILE A 188 1.46 18.98 -1.58
CA ILE A 188 1.79 17.62 -1.17
C ILE A 188 3.27 17.53 -0.88
N SER A 189 3.64 17.15 0.35
CA SER A 189 5.04 17.04 0.75
C SER A 189 5.82 16.03 -0.12
N TYR A 190 7.13 16.25 -0.27
CA TYR A 190 8.01 15.35 -1.01
C TYR A 190 7.88 13.89 -0.54
N LYS A 191 7.92 13.64 0.77
CA LYS A 191 7.77 12.30 1.34
C LYS A 191 6.40 11.68 0.99
N ALA A 192 5.33 12.45 1.07
CA ALA A 192 4.00 11.96 0.75
C ALA A 192 3.84 11.62 -0.74
N SER A 193 4.34 12.46 -1.66
CA SER A 193 4.23 12.23 -3.09
C SER A 193 4.91 10.94 -3.57
N HIS A 194 5.94 10.47 -2.84
CA HIS A 194 6.61 9.18 -3.09
C HIS A 194 5.88 7.97 -2.48
N ASN A 195 4.71 8.18 -1.88
CA ASN A 195 3.88 7.15 -1.28
C ASN A 195 2.41 7.21 -1.74
N ILE A 196 2.16 8.02 -2.77
CA ILE A 196 0.88 8.15 -3.47
C ILE A 196 1.04 7.57 -4.87
N PHE A 197 0.19 6.61 -5.24
CA PHE A 197 0.21 5.96 -6.55
C PHE A 197 -0.88 6.54 -7.43
N VAL A 198 -0.54 6.76 -8.69
CA VAL A 198 -1.40 7.42 -9.66
C VAL A 198 -1.51 6.63 -10.95
N ASN A 199 -2.64 6.80 -11.64
CA ASN A 199 -2.82 6.40 -13.03
C ASN A 199 -2.94 7.63 -13.92
N GLN A 200 -2.51 7.47 -15.18
CA GLN A 200 -2.89 8.44 -16.21
C GLN A 200 -4.40 8.37 -16.41
N GLU A 201 -5.03 9.53 -16.53
CA GLU A 201 -6.41 9.55 -17.00
C GLU A 201 -6.46 8.89 -18.38
N PRO A 202 -7.38 7.92 -18.65
CA PRO A 202 -7.59 7.44 -20.01
C PRO A 202 -7.93 8.66 -20.87
N LEU A 203 -7.18 8.88 -21.94
CA LEU A 203 -7.55 9.88 -22.94
C LEU A 203 -9.01 9.59 -23.33
N GLN A 204 -9.89 10.54 -23.05
CA GLN A 204 -11.26 10.49 -23.55
C GLN A 204 -11.17 10.71 -25.06
N ASP A 205 -11.41 9.65 -25.86
CA ASP A 205 -11.61 9.73 -27.30
C ASP A 205 -12.91 10.43 -27.65
#